data_a5183641e3e3b83071c088018b83b7f0
#
_entry.id   a5183641e3e3b83071c088018b83b7f0
#
_cell.length_a   1.000
_cell.length_b   1.000
_cell.length_c   1.000
_cell.angle_alpha   90.00
_cell.angle_beta   90.00
_cell.angle_gamma   90.00
#
_symmetry.space_group_name_H-M   'P 1'
#
loop_
_entity.id
_entity.type
_entity.pdbx_description
1 polymer ?
#
loop_
_entity_poly.entity_id
_entity_poly.type
_entity_poly.pdbx_seq_one_letter_code
_entity_poly.pdbx_strand_id
1 'polypeptide(L)'
;QVHLVQSGSEVKRPGASVTISCVTSGYEFVEVLMNWVRQVPGRGLEWMGWMNPRGGGVNYARQFQGKVTMTRDMYRDTAYLTLSGLTSGDTAKYFXVRGXSCCGGRRHCNGADCFNWDFQYWGQGTLVIVS
;
A
#
# COMPACT_ATOMS: atom_id res chain seq x y z
N GLN A 1 16.56 8.53 -10.25
CA GLN A 1 15.90 8.71 -8.96
C GLN A 1 14.55 8.06 -8.95
N VAL A 2 14.31 7.31 -7.90
CA VAL A 2 13.02 6.66 -7.69
C VAL A 2 12.06 7.68 -7.11
N HIS A 3 10.88 7.77 -7.72
CA HIS A 3 9.82 8.64 -7.23
C HIS A 3 8.55 7.83 -7.03
N LEU A 4 7.90 8.03 -5.90
CA LEU A 4 6.62 7.41 -5.57
C LEU A 4 5.69 8.54 -5.14
N VAL A 5 4.72 8.88 -5.97
CA VAL A 5 3.88 10.04 -5.73
C VAL A 5 2.44 9.59 -5.55
N GLN A 6 1.90 9.80 -4.37
CA GLN A 6 0.58 9.34 -4.02
C GLN A 6 -0.47 10.42 -4.23
N SER A 7 -1.71 9.99 -4.37
CA SER A 7 -2.84 10.90 -4.51
C SER A 7 -3.09 11.66 -3.20
N GLY A 8 -3.92 12.68 -3.27
CA GLY A 8 -4.12 13.62 -2.17
C GLY A 8 -5.06 13.13 -1.09
N SER A 9 -5.13 13.92 -0.03
CA SER A 9 -5.95 13.60 1.14
C SER A 9 -7.41 13.41 0.78
N GLU A 10 -8.08 12.55 1.52
CA GLU A 10 -9.49 12.23 1.31
C GLU A 10 -10.25 12.33 2.61
N VAL A 11 -11.46 12.86 2.54
CA VAL A 11 -12.41 12.83 3.66
C VAL A 11 -13.60 12.01 3.19
N LYS A 12 -13.93 10.95 3.92
CA LYS A 12 -14.97 10.02 3.51
C LYS A 12 -15.95 9.78 4.66
N ARG A 13 -17.17 9.40 4.30
CA ARG A 13 -18.16 9.00 5.29
C ARG A 13 -18.00 7.54 5.64
N PRO A 14 -18.41 7.14 6.84
CA PRO A 14 -18.44 5.71 7.17
C PRO A 14 -19.26 4.93 6.13
N GLY A 15 -18.76 3.77 5.78
CA GLY A 15 -19.39 2.92 4.78
C GLY A 15 -18.94 3.17 3.36
N ALA A 16 -18.29 4.29 3.10
CA ALA A 16 -17.82 4.61 1.76
C ALA A 16 -16.57 3.82 1.41
N SER A 17 -16.11 3.97 0.18
CA SER A 17 -14.84 3.40 -0.30
C SER A 17 -13.90 4.51 -0.69
N VAL A 18 -12.60 4.22 -0.67
CA VAL A 18 -11.60 5.16 -1.13
C VAL A 18 -10.56 4.40 -1.93
N THR A 19 -10.04 5.03 -2.98
CA THR A 19 -8.93 4.49 -3.75
C THR A 19 -7.78 5.48 -3.71
N ILE A 20 -6.62 4.99 -3.32
CA ILE A 20 -5.39 5.77 -3.26
C ILE A 20 -4.49 5.28 -4.38
N SER A 21 -3.88 6.20 -5.11
CA SER A 21 -2.95 5.84 -6.17
C SER A 21 -1.53 6.18 -5.77
N CYS A 22 -0.59 5.47 -6.38
CA CYS A 22 0.83 5.75 -6.25
C CYS A 22 1.46 5.64 -7.63
N VAL A 23 1.85 6.78 -8.17
CA VAL A 23 2.49 6.85 -9.48
C VAL A 23 3.98 6.68 -9.28
N THR A 24 4.57 5.72 -9.98
CA THR A 24 5.99 5.41 -9.80
C THR A 24 6.80 5.84 -11.01
N SER A 25 8.06 6.13 -10.78
CA SER A 25 9.00 6.41 -11.85
C SER A 25 10.42 6.18 -11.37
N GLY A 26 11.34 6.06 -12.33
CA GLY A 26 12.75 5.94 -12.01
C GLY A 26 13.24 4.51 -11.82
N TYR A 27 12.39 3.53 -12.08
CA TYR A 27 12.80 2.12 -11.99
C TYR A 27 11.81 1.28 -12.81
N GLU A 28 12.16 0.01 -12.99
CA GLU A 28 11.28 -0.91 -13.72
C GLU A 28 10.13 -1.34 -12.81
N PHE A 29 8.94 -0.88 -13.14
CA PHE A 29 7.76 -1.08 -12.30
C PHE A 29 7.54 -2.55 -11.94
N VAL A 30 7.75 -3.47 -12.91
CA VAL A 30 7.42 -4.87 -12.70
C VAL A 30 8.46 -5.63 -11.88
N GLU A 31 9.58 -4.98 -11.52
CA GLU A 31 10.67 -5.69 -10.86
C GLU A 31 10.57 -5.71 -9.35
N VAL A 32 9.72 -4.89 -8.75
CA VAL A 32 9.74 -4.70 -7.31
C VAL A 32 8.32 -4.76 -6.76
N LEU A 33 8.14 -5.43 -5.64
CA LEU A 33 6.85 -5.48 -4.97
C LEU A 33 6.45 -4.10 -4.47
N MET A 34 5.14 -3.88 -4.45
CA MET A 34 4.54 -2.67 -3.89
C MET A 34 3.83 -3.08 -2.60
N ASN A 35 4.36 -2.60 -1.49
CA ASN A 35 3.74 -2.81 -0.19
C ASN A 35 2.89 -1.61 0.18
N TRP A 36 1.82 -1.85 0.90
CA TRP A 36 1.03 -0.78 1.48
C TRP A 36 1.07 -0.92 2.98
N VAL A 37 1.31 0.19 3.64
CA VAL A 37 1.27 0.25 5.10
C VAL A 37 0.44 1.44 5.51
N ARG A 38 -0.06 1.42 6.73
CA ARG A 38 -0.78 2.58 7.24
C ARG A 38 -0.32 2.90 8.64
N GLN A 39 -0.45 4.17 8.98
CA GLN A 39 -0.14 4.65 10.32
C GLN A 39 -1.41 5.24 10.90
N VAL A 40 -1.96 4.55 11.88
CA VAL A 40 -3.11 5.01 12.63
C VAL A 40 -2.59 5.88 13.76
N PRO A 41 -3.19 7.04 14.01
CA PRO A 41 -2.69 7.90 15.08
C PRO A 41 -2.54 7.14 16.39
N GLY A 42 -1.35 7.24 16.98
CA GLY A 42 -1.06 6.63 18.26
C GLY A 42 -0.78 5.15 18.24
N ARG A 43 -0.73 4.49 17.06
CA ARG A 43 -0.59 3.05 17.02
C ARG A 43 0.53 2.52 16.15
N GLY A 44 1.37 3.35 15.62
CA GLY A 44 2.47 2.88 14.81
C GLY A 44 2.04 2.38 13.44
N LEU A 45 2.92 1.65 12.80
CA LEU A 45 2.71 1.20 11.43
C LEU A 45 2.06 -0.18 11.40
N GLU A 46 1.13 -0.36 10.46
CA GLU A 46 0.51 -1.66 10.18
C GLU A 46 0.79 -2.02 8.73
N TRP A 47 1.36 -3.18 8.51
CA TRP A 47 1.54 -3.69 7.15
C TRP A 47 0.22 -4.24 6.66
N MET A 48 -0.18 -3.81 5.45
CA MET A 48 -1.47 -4.20 4.89
C MET A 48 -1.36 -5.31 3.86
N GLY A 49 -0.24 -5.40 3.19
CA GLY A 49 -0.04 -6.43 2.18
C GLY A 49 0.88 -5.95 1.09
N TRP A 50 1.12 -6.83 0.11
CA TRP A 50 1.90 -6.47 -1.07
C TRP A 50 1.17 -6.88 -2.34
N MET A 51 1.53 -6.22 -3.40
CA MET A 51 1.08 -6.55 -4.74
C MET A 51 2.30 -6.66 -5.64
N ASN A 52 2.33 -7.70 -6.47
CA ASN A 52 3.39 -7.91 -7.42
C ASN A 52 2.93 -7.35 -8.76
N PRO A 53 3.54 -6.26 -9.25
CA PRO A 53 3.07 -5.68 -10.51
C PRO A 53 3.19 -6.66 -11.67
N ARG A 54 4.17 -7.55 -11.63
CA ARG A 54 4.28 -8.58 -12.65
C ARG A 54 3.22 -9.66 -12.36
N GLY A 55 2.16 -9.63 -13.13
CA GLY A 55 1.07 -10.57 -12.98
C GLY A 55 -0.05 -10.15 -12.04
N GLY A 56 0.19 -9.20 -11.17
CA GLY A 56 -0.87 -8.68 -10.33
C GLY A 56 -1.19 -9.49 -9.08
N GLY A 57 -0.36 -10.46 -8.72
CA GLY A 57 -0.62 -11.25 -7.53
C GLY A 57 -0.55 -10.41 -6.26
N VAL A 58 -1.34 -10.79 -5.27
CA VAL A 58 -1.43 -10.04 -4.02
C VAL A 58 -1.31 -10.97 -2.83
N ASN A 59 -0.92 -10.37 -1.70
CA ASN A 59 -0.90 -11.06 -0.42
C ASN A 59 -1.34 -10.05 0.63
N TYR A 60 -2.58 -10.18 1.08
CA TYR A 60 -3.14 -9.24 2.06
C TYR A 60 -2.92 -9.76 3.47
N ALA A 61 -2.55 -8.86 4.37
CA ALA A 61 -2.50 -9.21 5.78
C ALA A 61 -3.89 -9.67 6.22
N ARG A 62 -3.92 -10.61 7.16
CA ARG A 62 -5.17 -11.27 7.54
C ARG A 62 -6.26 -10.27 7.92
N GLN A 63 -5.90 -9.25 8.71
CA GLN A 63 -6.91 -8.32 9.20
C GLN A 63 -7.48 -7.43 8.12
N PHE A 64 -6.86 -7.41 6.94
CA PHE A 64 -7.35 -6.57 5.84
C PHE A 64 -8.02 -7.38 4.73
N GLN A 65 -8.07 -8.69 4.85
CA GLN A 65 -8.73 -9.51 3.83
C GLN A 65 -10.21 -9.18 3.80
N GLY A 66 -10.73 -8.98 2.60
CA GLY A 66 -12.12 -8.57 2.42
C GLY A 66 -12.34 -7.08 2.55
N LYS A 67 -11.34 -6.34 2.99
CA LYS A 67 -11.44 -4.90 3.17
C LYS A 67 -10.62 -4.13 2.16
N VAL A 68 -9.51 -4.69 1.71
CA VAL A 68 -8.63 -3.99 0.78
C VAL A 68 -8.51 -4.75 -0.53
N THR A 69 -8.23 -4.01 -1.57
CA THR A 69 -7.91 -4.53 -2.88
C THR A 69 -6.71 -3.75 -3.38
N MET A 70 -5.70 -4.46 -3.87
CA MET A 70 -4.51 -3.84 -4.45
C MET A 70 -4.45 -4.20 -5.93
N THR A 71 -4.31 -3.19 -6.77
CA THR A 71 -4.28 -3.37 -8.22
C THR A 71 -3.19 -2.48 -8.81
N ARG A 72 -3.01 -2.57 -10.12
CA ARG A 72 -2.05 -1.73 -10.81
C ARG A 72 -2.49 -1.44 -12.23
N ASP A 73 -1.91 -0.38 -12.79
CA ASP A 73 -2.04 -0.02 -14.20
C ASP A 73 -0.64 -0.09 -14.78
N MET A 74 -0.40 -1.09 -15.63
CA MET A 74 0.94 -1.33 -16.17
C MET A 74 1.35 -0.27 -17.18
N TYR A 75 0.38 0.36 -17.82
CA TYR A 75 0.71 1.40 -18.79
C TYR A 75 1.17 2.68 -18.12
N ARG A 76 0.69 2.91 -16.90
CA ARG A 76 1.00 4.14 -16.17
C ARG A 76 1.96 3.90 -15.01
N ASP A 77 2.45 2.67 -14.83
CA ASP A 77 3.33 2.33 -13.72
C ASP A 77 2.76 2.85 -12.40
N THR A 78 1.49 2.57 -12.19
CA THR A 78 0.76 3.11 -11.05
C THR A 78 0.13 1.97 -10.26
N ALA A 79 0.27 2.05 -8.95
CA ALA A 79 -0.34 1.10 -8.03
C ALA A 79 -1.54 1.75 -7.34
N TYR A 80 -2.53 0.94 -7.02
CA TYR A 80 -3.76 1.41 -6.37
C TYR A 80 -4.06 0.58 -5.14
N LEU A 81 -4.53 1.27 -4.10
CA LEU A 81 -5.07 0.63 -2.91
C LEU A 81 -6.51 1.10 -2.75
N THR A 82 -7.43 0.15 -2.68
CA THR A 82 -8.84 0.48 -2.43
C THR A 82 -9.25 -0.12 -1.10
N LEU A 83 -9.86 0.72 -0.25
CA LEU A 83 -10.46 0.27 0.98
C LEU A 83 -11.97 0.43 0.86
N SER A 84 -12.71 -0.59 1.29
CA SER A 84 -14.17 -0.54 1.27
C SER A 84 -14.72 -0.60 2.69
N GLY A 85 -15.97 -0.21 2.84
CA GLY A 85 -16.64 -0.27 4.12
C GLY A 85 -15.90 0.51 5.20
N LEU A 86 -15.53 1.74 4.89
CA LEU A 86 -14.71 2.53 5.80
C LEU A 86 -15.38 2.77 7.13
N THR A 87 -14.59 2.70 8.20
CA THR A 87 -15.04 3.06 9.55
C THR A 87 -14.07 4.10 10.11
N SER A 88 -14.42 4.66 11.26
CA SER A 88 -13.55 5.64 11.89
C SER A 88 -12.17 5.04 12.22
N GLY A 89 -12.11 3.73 12.43
CA GLY A 89 -10.85 3.06 12.68
C GLY A 89 -9.91 3.04 11.48
N ASP A 90 -10.40 3.40 10.30
CA ASP A 90 -9.57 3.47 9.09
C ASP A 90 -8.95 4.84 8.88
N THR A 91 -9.26 5.81 9.75
CA THR A 91 -8.59 7.09 9.69
C THR A 91 -7.11 6.87 9.94
N ALA A 92 -6.29 7.21 8.96
CA ALA A 92 -4.87 6.89 9.01
C ALA A 92 -4.17 7.55 7.84
N LYS A 93 -2.84 7.51 7.88
CA LYS A 93 -2.03 7.90 6.74
C LYS A 93 -1.54 6.62 6.07
N TYR A 94 -1.72 6.53 4.76
CA TYR A 94 -1.45 5.33 3.97
C TYR A 94 -0.25 5.57 3.07
N PHE A 95 0.67 4.59 3.02
CA PHE A 95 1.93 4.76 2.29
C PHE A 95 2.22 3.59 1.38
N UNK A 96 2.77 3.62 0.17
CA UNK A 96 3.17 2.79 -0.54
C UNK A 96 4.39 2.72 -0.18
N VAL A 97 4.92 1.66 -0.13
CA VAL A 97 6.36 1.43 0.15
C VAL A 97 6.89 0.44 -0.88
N ARG A 98 7.84 0.89 -1.66
CA ARG A 98 8.48 0.01 -2.64
C ARG A 98 9.49 -0.87 -1.92
N GLY A 99 9.41 -2.13 -2.14
CA GLY A 99 10.38 -2.99 -1.51
C GLY A 99 10.57 -4.29 -2.24
N UNK A 100 11.68 -4.65 -2.15
CA UNK A 100 11.88 -5.74 -2.67
C UNK A 100 11.22 -6.62 -1.88
N SER A 101 11.16 -7.67 -2.29
CA SER A 101 10.62 -8.70 -1.46
C SER A 101 11.70 -9.13 -0.46
N CYS A 102 11.52 -8.74 0.74
CA CYS A 102 12.45 -9.18 1.77
C CYS A 102 12.39 -10.69 1.98
N CYS A 103 11.39 -11.31 1.41
CA CYS A 103 11.21 -12.76 1.55
C CYS A 103 11.98 -13.54 0.51
N GLY A 104 12.59 -12.87 -0.44
CA GLY A 104 13.43 -13.54 -1.42
C GLY A 104 12.69 -14.60 -2.22
N GLY A 105 11.44 -14.37 -2.52
CA GLY A 105 10.65 -15.32 -3.28
C GLY A 105 10.05 -16.46 -2.47
N ARG A 106 10.26 -16.46 -1.17
CA ARG A 106 9.67 -17.50 -0.34
C ARG A 106 8.16 -17.35 -0.30
N ARG A 107 7.47 -18.49 -0.24
CA ARG A 107 6.02 -18.45 -0.38
C ARG A 107 5.29 -17.96 0.87
N HIS A 108 5.91 -18.06 2.01
CA HIS A 108 5.27 -17.65 3.26
C HIS A 108 5.81 -16.33 3.76
N CYS A 109 5.94 -15.40 2.87
CA CYS A 109 6.45 -14.09 3.21
C CYS A 109 5.43 -13.33 4.05
N ASN A 110 5.84 -12.93 5.23
CA ASN A 110 5.13 -11.94 6.02
C ASN A 110 5.93 -10.65 5.93
N GLY A 111 5.42 -9.71 5.15
CA GLY A 111 6.15 -8.49 4.92
C GLY A 111 6.48 -7.74 6.19
N ALA A 112 5.60 -7.82 7.17
CA ALA A 112 5.84 -7.08 8.42
C ALA A 112 7.07 -7.60 9.15
N ASP A 113 7.33 -8.90 9.05
CA ASP A 113 8.42 -9.50 9.81
C ASP A 113 9.77 -9.25 9.22
N CYS A 114 9.86 -9.16 7.90
CA CYS A 114 11.16 -9.09 7.26
C CYS A 114 11.42 -7.77 6.54
N PHE A 115 10.50 -6.84 6.67
CA PHE A 115 10.60 -5.57 5.97
C PHE A 115 11.44 -4.58 6.78
N ASN A 116 12.47 -4.02 6.14
CA ASN A 116 13.28 -3.01 6.80
C ASN A 116 12.84 -1.64 6.32
N TRP A 117 12.01 -1.00 7.12
CA TRP A 117 11.38 0.25 6.75
C TRP A 117 12.39 1.36 6.46
N ASP A 118 13.55 1.32 7.09
CA ASP A 118 14.52 2.41 6.96
C ASP A 118 15.19 2.44 5.59
N PHE A 119 15.18 1.32 4.87
CA PHE A 119 15.91 1.24 3.61
C PHE A 119 15.01 1.12 2.40
N GLN A 120 13.73 1.40 2.57
CA GLN A 120 12.80 1.32 1.46
C GLN A 120 12.46 2.71 0.95
N TYR A 121 12.00 2.75 -0.30
CA TYR A 121 11.48 3.99 -0.86
C TYR A 121 10.00 4.07 -0.52
N TRP A 122 9.60 5.21 0.01
CA TRP A 122 8.23 5.44 0.48
C TRP A 122 7.56 6.50 -0.37
N GLY A 123 6.28 6.33 -0.65
CA GLY A 123 5.46 7.45 -1.10
C GLY A 123 5.36 8.49 0.01
N GLN A 124 4.83 9.65 -0.34
CA GLN A 124 4.76 10.73 0.65
C GLN A 124 3.61 10.54 1.64
N GLY A 125 2.74 9.59 1.35
CA GLY A 125 1.60 9.33 2.22
C GLY A 125 0.33 10.01 1.76
N THR A 126 -0.79 9.37 2.08
CA THR A 126 -2.12 9.91 1.79
C THR A 126 -2.94 9.81 3.05
N LEU A 127 -3.40 10.95 3.54
CA LEU A 127 -4.25 10.97 4.73
C LEU A 127 -5.69 10.69 4.33
N VAL A 128 -6.31 9.73 5.01
CA VAL A 128 -7.73 9.42 4.84
C VAL A 128 -8.39 9.64 6.18
N ILE A 129 -9.41 10.48 6.19
CA ILE A 129 -10.20 10.77 7.38
C ILE A 129 -11.62 10.26 7.15
N VAL A 130 -12.10 9.44 8.06
CA VAL A 130 -13.46 8.90 8.00
C VAL A 130 -14.25 9.54 9.12
N SER A 131 -15.24 10.34 8.75
CA SER A 131 -15.99 11.10 9.76
C SER A 131 -17.50 10.96 9.57
#